data_a4f2d81e21c3ef4a038cf8684735f8a5
#
_entry.id   a4f2d81e21c3ef4a038cf8684735f8a5
#
_cell.length_a   1.000
_cell.length_b   1.000
_cell.length_c   1.000
_cell.angle_alpha   90.00
_cell.angle_beta   90.00
_cell.angle_gamma   90.00
#
_symmetry.space_group_name_H-M   'P 1'
#
loop_
_entity.id
_entity.type
_entity.pdbx_description
1 polymer ?
#
loop_
_entity_poly.entity_id
_entity_poly.type
_entity_poly.pdbx_seq_one_letter_code
_entity_poly.pdbx_strand_id
1 'polypeptide(L)'
;DFEPISAFAAKKFNIPCIGVGHQYSFNTNIPMTIKMKFFSLFFPKFFTPVDKSIASHFYHFNQPILPPFIDEKLQNNNNAKQKKDVILVYLPWERQDKMLDICSKIKSKKFIYYTNIDEQLEVNNVLLKPFSNVNFKKDLIESEGVITNAGFQLPSECIFLGKKLLCKPLQGQPEQEHNAQILSDLKLATTCNNLT
;
A
#
# COMPACT_ATOMS: atom_id res chain seq x y z
N ASP A 1 3.85 7.67 -12.79
CA ASP A 1 4.76 6.73 -12.11
C ASP A 1 6.08 7.38 -11.74
N PHE A 2 6.64 6.91 -10.67
CA PHE A 2 7.95 7.33 -10.19
C PHE A 2 9.04 6.44 -10.84
N GLU A 3 9.22 6.61 -12.16
CA GLU A 3 10.04 5.76 -13.00
C GLU A 3 11.20 6.58 -13.60
N PRO A 4 12.48 6.25 -13.30
CA PRO A 4 13.61 7.09 -13.67
C PRO A 4 13.96 7.06 -15.17
N ILE A 5 13.80 5.92 -15.85
CA ILE A 5 14.29 5.76 -17.22
C ILE A 5 13.59 6.73 -18.18
N SER A 6 12.25 6.79 -18.11
CA SER A 6 11.48 7.71 -18.95
C SER A 6 11.76 9.18 -18.62
N ALA A 7 11.94 9.52 -17.32
CA ALA A 7 12.27 10.88 -16.89
C ALA A 7 13.64 11.32 -17.41
N PHE A 8 14.67 10.47 -17.32
CA PHE A 8 16.00 10.77 -17.87
C PHE A 8 16.00 10.80 -19.41
N ALA A 9 15.24 9.93 -20.07
CA ALA A 9 15.09 9.97 -21.52
C ALA A 9 14.43 11.28 -21.98
N ALA A 10 13.34 11.69 -21.34
CA ALA A 10 12.67 12.95 -21.62
C ALA A 10 13.64 14.13 -21.46
N LYS A 11 14.40 14.18 -20.36
CA LYS A 11 15.42 15.21 -20.15
C LYS A 11 16.51 15.20 -21.21
N LYS A 12 17.00 14.01 -21.60
CA LYS A 12 18.05 13.87 -22.64
C LYS A 12 17.58 14.38 -24.00
N PHE A 13 16.33 14.19 -24.34
CA PHE A 13 15.76 14.57 -25.63
C PHE A 13 15.01 15.91 -25.60
N ASN A 14 15.08 16.66 -24.48
CA ASN A 14 14.37 17.92 -24.27
C ASN A 14 12.84 17.81 -24.48
N ILE A 15 12.26 16.70 -24.05
CA ILE A 15 10.81 16.47 -24.08
C ILE A 15 10.21 16.91 -22.73
N PRO A 16 9.19 17.79 -22.71
CA PRO A 16 8.52 18.17 -21.47
C PRO A 16 7.99 16.95 -20.72
N CYS A 17 8.32 16.84 -19.42
CA CYS A 17 8.00 15.70 -18.60
C CYS A 17 7.19 16.13 -17.35
N ILE A 18 6.01 15.52 -17.17
CA ILE A 18 5.18 15.72 -15.99
C ILE A 18 5.16 14.42 -15.20
N GLY A 19 5.67 14.47 -13.97
CA GLY A 19 5.61 13.33 -13.04
C GLY A 19 4.32 13.34 -12.23
N VAL A 20 3.64 12.20 -12.14
CA VAL A 20 2.44 12.03 -11.34
C VAL A 20 2.64 10.87 -10.38
N GLY A 21 2.46 11.08 -9.08
CA GLY A 21 2.62 9.98 -8.12
C GLY A 21 2.75 10.41 -6.67
N HIS A 22 2.76 9.38 -5.81
CA HIS A 22 2.83 9.55 -4.37
C HIS A 22 4.15 10.21 -3.92
N GLN A 23 5.27 9.80 -4.49
CA GLN A 23 6.59 10.26 -4.10
C GLN A 23 6.78 11.77 -4.31
N TYR A 24 6.04 12.38 -5.22
CA TYR A 24 6.06 13.83 -5.42
C TYR A 24 5.38 14.62 -4.30
N SER A 25 4.58 13.96 -3.44
CA SER A 25 4.02 14.58 -2.25
C SER A 25 5.11 15.01 -1.24
N PHE A 26 6.24 14.30 -1.23
CA PHE A 26 7.38 14.63 -0.37
C PHE A 26 8.10 15.92 -0.76
N ASN A 27 7.81 16.48 -1.94
CA ASN A 27 8.26 17.82 -2.35
C ASN A 27 7.33 18.93 -1.89
N THR A 28 6.23 18.60 -1.23
CA THR A 28 5.25 19.55 -0.71
C THR A 28 5.40 19.70 0.82
N ASN A 29 4.67 20.64 1.41
CA ASN A 29 4.76 20.89 2.85
C ASN A 29 3.81 19.96 3.66
N ILE A 30 4.00 18.66 3.52
CA ILE A 30 3.29 17.64 4.34
C ILE A 30 4.05 17.35 5.64
N PRO A 31 3.36 16.89 6.71
CA PRO A 31 4.02 16.41 7.91
C PRO A 31 4.96 15.24 7.56
N MET A 32 6.24 15.33 7.93
CA MET A 32 7.23 14.28 7.66
C MET A 32 8.07 13.97 8.88
N THR A 33 8.40 12.69 9.05
CA THR A 33 9.41 12.25 10.02
C THR A 33 10.80 12.80 9.64
N ILE A 34 11.71 12.89 10.61
CA ILE A 34 13.08 13.37 10.35
C ILE A 34 13.77 12.53 9.28
N LYS A 35 13.63 11.20 9.35
CA LYS A 35 14.17 10.26 8.34
C LYS A 35 13.60 10.55 6.96
N MET A 36 12.28 10.78 6.86
CA MET A 36 11.62 11.05 5.59
C MET A 36 12.02 12.41 5.02
N LYS A 37 12.20 13.44 5.85
CA LYS A 37 12.75 14.74 5.41
C LYS A 37 14.12 14.59 4.75
N PHE A 38 15.04 13.85 5.36
CA PHE A 38 16.33 13.57 4.76
C PHE A 38 16.23 12.83 3.44
N PHE A 39 15.38 11.80 3.36
CA PHE A 39 15.15 11.04 2.15
C PHE A 39 14.56 11.92 1.03
N SER A 40 13.60 12.78 1.34
CA SER A 40 12.93 13.65 0.38
C SER A 40 13.82 14.74 -0.22
N LEU A 41 14.87 15.17 0.47
CA LEU A 41 15.78 16.22 -0.02
C LEU A 41 16.53 15.81 -1.30
N PHE A 42 16.87 14.54 -1.43
CA PHE A 42 17.73 14.07 -2.50
C PHE A 42 16.99 13.15 -3.49
N PHE A 43 16.11 12.29 -3.01
CA PHE A 43 15.58 11.21 -3.80
C PHE A 43 14.70 11.63 -4.99
N PRO A 44 13.68 12.50 -4.86
CA PRO A 44 12.81 12.81 -5.99
C PRO A 44 13.53 13.57 -7.12
N LYS A 45 14.38 14.54 -6.78
CA LYS A 45 15.07 15.36 -7.78
C LYS A 45 16.13 14.61 -8.59
N PHE A 46 16.84 13.69 -7.94
CA PHE A 46 17.92 12.94 -8.59
C PHE A 46 17.44 11.66 -9.22
N PHE A 47 16.40 11.06 -8.69
CA PHE A 47 15.89 9.78 -9.19
C PHE A 47 14.93 9.95 -10.38
N THR A 48 14.05 10.93 -10.34
CA THR A 48 13.10 11.22 -11.43
C THR A 48 13.06 12.71 -11.73
N PRO A 49 14.01 13.22 -12.54
CA PRO A 49 14.05 14.63 -12.92
C PRO A 49 12.91 14.96 -13.89
N VAL A 50 11.84 15.57 -13.38
CA VAL A 50 10.68 16.02 -14.15
C VAL A 50 10.57 17.54 -14.14
N ASP A 51 9.97 18.14 -15.18
CA ASP A 51 9.78 19.60 -15.28
C ASP A 51 8.68 20.09 -14.34
N LYS A 52 7.62 19.29 -14.19
CA LYS A 52 6.52 19.54 -13.26
C LYS A 52 6.10 18.25 -12.57
N SER A 53 5.56 18.34 -11.37
CA SER A 53 5.05 17.17 -10.64
C SER A 53 3.63 17.42 -10.12
N ILE A 54 2.84 16.36 -10.13
CA ILE A 54 1.51 16.30 -9.53
C ILE A 54 1.58 15.26 -8.42
N ALA A 55 1.38 15.70 -7.20
CA ALA A 55 1.44 14.86 -6.01
C ALA A 55 0.12 14.13 -5.77
N SER A 56 0.20 12.92 -5.24
CA SER A 56 -0.95 12.15 -4.74
C SER A 56 -0.62 11.62 -3.34
N HIS A 57 -1.59 11.69 -2.40
CA HIS A 57 -1.40 11.21 -1.03
C HIS A 57 -2.73 10.77 -0.39
N PHE A 58 -2.68 10.11 0.77
CA PHE A 58 -3.87 9.73 1.55
C PHE A 58 -4.71 10.94 2.00
N TYR A 59 -4.08 12.10 2.16
CA TYR A 59 -4.71 13.35 2.56
C TYR A 59 -4.00 14.55 1.93
N HIS A 60 -4.72 15.64 1.72
CA HIS A 60 -4.19 16.81 0.99
C HIS A 60 -3.35 17.78 1.85
N PHE A 61 -3.46 17.75 3.19
CA PHE A 61 -2.71 18.63 4.12
C PHE A 61 -2.74 20.13 3.75
N ASN A 62 -3.85 20.60 3.18
CA ASN A 62 -3.99 21.96 2.61
C ASN A 62 -2.94 22.28 1.53
N GLN A 63 -2.47 21.27 0.81
CA GLN A 63 -1.55 21.37 -0.33
C GLN A 63 -2.28 20.94 -1.62
N PRO A 64 -1.78 21.31 -2.81
CA PRO A 64 -2.34 20.87 -4.10
C PRO A 64 -1.98 19.39 -4.37
N ILE A 65 -2.51 18.52 -3.55
CA ILE A 65 -2.28 17.07 -3.59
C ILE A 65 -3.58 16.37 -4.00
N LEU A 66 -3.50 15.51 -5.01
CA LEU A 66 -4.60 14.70 -5.48
C LEU A 66 -4.84 13.50 -4.55
N PRO A 67 -6.07 12.99 -4.47
CA PRO A 67 -6.34 11.72 -3.82
C PRO A 67 -5.61 10.57 -4.54
N PRO A 68 -5.46 9.39 -3.90
CA PRO A 68 -4.88 8.21 -4.52
C PRO A 68 -5.64 7.79 -5.78
N PHE A 69 -4.90 7.31 -6.78
CA PHE A 69 -5.48 6.72 -7.99
C PHE A 69 -5.95 5.31 -7.69
N ILE A 70 -7.24 5.07 -7.86
CA ILE A 70 -7.88 3.76 -7.58
C ILE A 70 -8.22 3.08 -8.90
N ASP A 71 -7.91 1.79 -9.00
CA ASP A 71 -8.22 0.95 -10.16
C ASP A 71 -9.74 1.00 -10.46
N GLU A 72 -10.09 1.19 -11.73
CA GLU A 72 -11.48 1.29 -12.20
C GLU A 72 -12.31 0.06 -11.82
N LYS A 73 -11.71 -1.13 -11.80
CA LYS A 73 -12.40 -2.36 -11.39
C LYS A 73 -12.84 -2.33 -9.92
N LEU A 74 -12.07 -1.65 -9.06
CA LEU A 74 -12.45 -1.47 -7.66
C LEU A 74 -13.55 -0.43 -7.52
N GLN A 75 -13.50 0.65 -8.31
CA GLN A 75 -14.52 1.69 -8.30
C GLN A 75 -15.90 1.13 -8.69
N ASN A 76 -15.95 0.31 -9.73
CA ASN A 76 -17.19 -0.28 -10.23
C ASN A 76 -17.78 -1.37 -9.30
N ASN A 77 -17.00 -1.90 -8.36
CA ASN A 77 -17.40 -2.96 -7.43
C ASN A 77 -17.47 -2.52 -5.96
N ASN A 78 -17.44 -1.23 -5.67
CA ASN A 78 -17.41 -0.69 -4.30
C ASN A 78 -18.62 -1.13 -3.43
N ASN A 79 -19.75 -1.47 -4.04
CA ASN A 79 -20.96 -1.93 -3.36
C ASN A 79 -21.05 -3.46 -3.20
N ALA A 80 -20.01 -4.20 -3.53
CA ALA A 80 -20.02 -5.66 -3.38
C ALA A 80 -20.15 -6.07 -1.90
N LYS A 81 -20.93 -7.12 -1.66
CA LYS A 81 -21.19 -7.62 -0.29
C LYS A 81 -19.90 -8.17 0.32
N GLN A 82 -19.48 -7.56 1.41
CA GLN A 82 -18.34 -8.03 2.18
C GLN A 82 -18.67 -9.33 2.92
N LYS A 83 -17.74 -10.27 2.90
CA LYS A 83 -17.80 -11.49 3.72
C LYS A 83 -17.35 -11.12 5.13
N LYS A 84 -18.25 -11.27 6.10
CA LYS A 84 -17.90 -11.11 7.52
C LYS A 84 -16.86 -12.16 7.91
N ASP A 85 -15.96 -11.75 8.79
CA ASP A 85 -14.92 -12.61 9.37
C ASP A 85 -13.85 -13.12 8.40
N VAL A 86 -13.75 -12.59 7.18
CA VAL A 86 -12.68 -12.88 6.23
C VAL A 86 -11.66 -11.75 6.21
N ILE A 87 -10.42 -12.07 6.51
CA ILE A 87 -9.28 -11.13 6.52
C ILE A 87 -8.32 -11.50 5.38
N LEU A 88 -8.01 -10.54 4.53
CA LEU A 88 -6.98 -10.66 3.49
C LEU A 88 -5.60 -10.35 4.08
N VAL A 89 -4.61 -11.20 3.84
CA VAL A 89 -3.23 -11.01 4.26
C VAL A 89 -2.33 -10.88 3.04
N TYR A 90 -1.60 -9.78 2.97
CA TYR A 90 -0.61 -9.51 1.93
C TYR A 90 0.66 -8.93 2.54
N LEU A 91 1.55 -9.82 2.96
CA LEU A 91 2.82 -9.51 3.61
C LEU A 91 3.96 -10.31 2.93
N PRO A 92 4.35 -9.95 1.70
CA PRO A 92 5.28 -10.76 0.89
C PRO A 92 6.70 -10.86 1.48
N TRP A 93 7.05 -9.99 2.41
CA TRP A 93 8.36 -9.97 3.07
C TRP A 93 8.39 -10.65 4.45
N GLU A 94 7.23 -11.14 4.92
CA GLU A 94 7.16 -11.90 6.17
C GLU A 94 7.36 -13.39 5.94
N ARG A 95 7.90 -14.06 6.93
CA ARG A 95 8.05 -15.51 6.92
C ARG A 95 6.66 -16.18 6.93
N GLN A 96 6.42 -17.05 5.96
CA GLN A 96 5.14 -17.74 5.80
C GLN A 96 4.75 -18.58 7.00
N ASP A 97 5.69 -19.34 7.57
CA ASP A 97 5.47 -20.20 8.75
C ASP A 97 5.01 -19.37 9.98
N LYS A 98 5.66 -18.23 10.22
CA LYS A 98 5.28 -17.29 11.28
C LYS A 98 3.87 -16.74 11.07
N MET A 99 3.54 -16.34 9.85
CA MET A 99 2.21 -15.82 9.54
C MET A 99 1.12 -16.87 9.68
N LEU A 100 1.39 -18.11 9.26
CA LEU A 100 0.48 -19.23 9.45
C LEU A 100 0.23 -19.49 10.94
N ASP A 101 1.26 -19.51 11.77
CA ASP A 101 1.13 -19.70 13.22
C ASP A 101 0.25 -18.62 13.86
N ILE A 102 0.49 -17.35 13.51
CA ILE A 102 -0.29 -16.21 14.03
C ILE A 102 -1.75 -16.31 13.60
N CYS A 103 -2.01 -16.46 12.32
CA CYS A 103 -3.38 -16.50 11.78
C CYS A 103 -4.15 -17.72 12.27
N SER A 104 -3.49 -18.87 12.39
CA SER A 104 -4.12 -20.12 12.86
C SER A 104 -4.57 -20.08 14.33
N LYS A 105 -4.00 -19.22 15.14
CA LYS A 105 -4.40 -19.01 16.54
C LYS A 105 -5.70 -18.21 16.68
N ILE A 106 -6.07 -17.39 15.68
CA ILE A 106 -7.25 -16.53 15.70
C ILE A 106 -8.45 -17.29 15.09
N LYS A 107 -9.05 -18.19 15.85
CA LYS A 107 -10.12 -19.09 15.38
C LYS A 107 -11.43 -18.37 14.97
N SER A 108 -11.64 -17.14 15.43
CA SER A 108 -12.83 -16.34 15.11
C SER A 108 -12.80 -15.74 13.72
N LYS A 109 -11.69 -15.83 12.99
CA LYS A 109 -11.49 -15.26 11.65
C LYS A 109 -11.02 -16.32 10.67
N LYS A 110 -11.39 -16.14 9.38
CA LYS A 110 -10.81 -16.84 8.24
C LYS A 110 -9.82 -15.92 7.56
N PHE A 111 -8.69 -16.47 7.14
CA PHE A 111 -7.65 -15.70 6.48
C PHE A 111 -7.46 -16.18 5.05
N ILE A 112 -7.31 -15.24 4.11
CA ILE A 112 -6.82 -15.49 2.76
C ILE A 112 -5.43 -14.87 2.70
N TYR A 113 -4.41 -15.71 2.62
CA TYR A 113 -3.01 -15.26 2.63
C TYR A 113 -2.35 -15.49 1.27
N TYR A 114 -2.06 -14.38 0.59
CA TYR A 114 -1.30 -14.39 -0.66
C TYR A 114 0.20 -14.47 -0.38
N THR A 115 0.82 -15.54 -0.87
CA THR A 115 2.23 -15.85 -0.61
C THR A 115 2.86 -16.58 -1.79
N ASN A 116 4.18 -16.83 -1.72
CA ASN A 116 4.91 -17.51 -2.79
C ASN A 116 4.72 -19.04 -2.69
N ILE A 117 3.70 -19.53 -3.35
CA ILE A 117 3.36 -20.94 -3.51
C ILE A 117 2.87 -21.17 -4.94
N ASP A 118 2.93 -22.42 -5.42
CA ASP A 118 2.53 -22.79 -6.78
C ASP A 118 1.01 -23.03 -6.85
N GLU A 119 0.43 -23.66 -5.84
CA GLU A 119 -0.98 -24.03 -5.79
C GLU A 119 -1.64 -23.59 -4.49
N GLN A 120 -2.96 -23.40 -4.56
CA GLN A 120 -3.78 -23.05 -3.40
C GLN A 120 -3.77 -24.18 -2.36
N LEU A 121 -3.60 -23.83 -1.09
CA LEU A 121 -3.57 -24.77 0.03
C LEU A 121 -4.37 -24.24 1.22
N GLU A 122 -5.18 -25.07 1.84
CA GLU A 122 -5.90 -24.72 3.08
C GLU A 122 -5.20 -25.35 4.30
N VAL A 123 -4.86 -24.51 5.26
CA VAL A 123 -4.24 -24.91 6.53
C VAL A 123 -5.04 -24.29 7.69
N ASN A 124 -5.78 -25.10 8.41
CA ASN A 124 -6.71 -24.65 9.48
C ASN A 124 -7.74 -23.63 8.95
N ASN A 125 -7.72 -22.39 9.50
CA ASN A 125 -8.57 -21.28 9.10
C ASN A 125 -7.88 -20.33 8.10
N VAL A 126 -6.77 -20.75 7.48
CA VAL A 126 -5.98 -19.97 6.54
C VAL A 126 -5.99 -20.62 5.16
N LEU A 127 -6.51 -19.90 4.18
CA LEU A 127 -6.44 -20.27 2.77
C LEU A 127 -5.24 -19.56 2.14
N LEU A 128 -4.19 -20.32 1.86
CA LEU A 128 -3.02 -19.84 1.13
C LEU A 128 -3.33 -19.76 -0.36
N LYS A 129 -2.97 -18.66 -1.00
CA LYS A 129 -3.13 -18.47 -2.45
C LYS A 129 -1.84 -17.99 -3.10
N PRO A 130 -1.53 -18.47 -4.31
CA PRO A 130 -0.44 -17.91 -5.11
C PRO A 130 -0.75 -16.47 -5.52
N PHE A 131 0.28 -15.69 -5.82
CA PHE A 131 0.11 -14.33 -6.31
C PHE A 131 -0.72 -14.30 -7.61
N SER A 132 -1.83 -13.56 -7.61
CA SER A 132 -2.72 -13.43 -8.75
C SER A 132 -3.45 -12.09 -8.69
N ASN A 133 -3.26 -11.26 -9.68
CA ASN A 133 -3.86 -9.92 -9.70
C ASN A 133 -5.41 -9.95 -9.75
N VAL A 134 -5.99 -10.85 -10.55
CA VAL A 134 -7.45 -10.95 -10.70
C VAL A 134 -8.11 -11.49 -9.43
N ASN A 135 -7.60 -12.60 -8.90
CA ASN A 135 -8.14 -13.22 -7.69
C ASN A 135 -7.92 -12.31 -6.46
N PHE A 136 -6.77 -11.63 -6.39
CA PHE A 136 -6.46 -10.71 -5.30
C PHE A 136 -7.49 -9.58 -5.21
N LYS A 137 -7.82 -8.92 -6.33
CA LYS A 137 -8.82 -7.84 -6.34
C LYS A 137 -10.20 -8.32 -5.91
N LYS A 138 -10.62 -9.51 -6.36
CA LYS A 138 -11.87 -10.11 -5.91
C LYS A 138 -11.87 -10.35 -4.39
N ASP A 139 -10.83 -10.98 -3.86
CA ASP A 139 -10.73 -11.27 -2.43
C ASP A 139 -10.60 -9.98 -1.59
N LEU A 140 -9.92 -8.95 -2.13
CA LEU A 140 -9.86 -7.62 -1.52
C LEU A 140 -11.26 -6.99 -1.39
N ILE A 141 -12.05 -7.00 -2.47
CA ILE A 141 -13.42 -6.48 -2.47
C ILE A 141 -14.29 -7.23 -1.44
N GLU A 142 -14.18 -8.55 -1.38
CA GLU A 142 -15.02 -9.40 -0.53
C GLU A 142 -14.57 -9.45 0.95
N SER A 143 -13.31 -9.12 1.28
CA SER A 143 -12.79 -9.19 2.65
C SER A 143 -13.42 -8.15 3.59
N GLU A 144 -13.49 -8.44 4.89
CA GLU A 144 -13.85 -7.49 5.94
C GLU A 144 -12.70 -6.52 6.25
N GLY A 145 -11.48 -7.03 6.23
CA GLY A 145 -10.29 -6.28 6.57
C GLY A 145 -9.05 -6.82 5.88
N VAL A 146 -7.97 -6.06 5.96
CA VAL A 146 -6.70 -6.34 5.29
C VAL A 146 -5.54 -6.16 6.25
N ILE A 147 -4.59 -7.10 6.22
CA ILE A 147 -3.29 -6.99 6.89
C ILE A 147 -2.24 -6.89 5.78
N THR A 148 -1.49 -5.79 5.76
CA THR A 148 -0.51 -5.53 4.70
C THR A 148 0.68 -4.70 5.18
N ASN A 149 1.68 -4.56 4.32
CA ASN A 149 2.73 -3.56 4.52
C ASN A 149 2.17 -2.14 4.29
N ALA A 150 2.89 -1.13 4.80
CA ALA A 150 2.47 0.27 4.68
C ALA A 150 2.93 0.92 3.34
N GLY A 151 2.81 0.19 2.23
CA GLY A 151 2.97 0.77 0.89
C GLY A 151 1.86 1.81 0.62
N PHE A 152 1.90 2.45 -0.53
CA PHE A 152 0.89 3.47 -0.85
C PHE A 152 -0.36 2.88 -1.48
N GLN A 153 -0.21 2.02 -2.50
CA GLN A 153 -1.33 1.60 -3.36
C GLN A 153 -2.38 0.75 -2.63
N LEU A 154 -1.97 -0.36 -1.99
CA LEU A 154 -2.93 -1.26 -1.34
C LEU A 154 -3.65 -0.62 -0.15
N PRO A 155 -2.98 0.11 0.77
CA PRO A 155 -3.68 0.90 1.77
C PRO A 155 -4.69 1.91 1.18
N SER A 156 -4.37 2.58 0.07
CA SER A 156 -5.29 3.49 -0.61
C SER A 156 -6.55 2.77 -1.12
N GLU A 157 -6.38 1.62 -1.73
CA GLU A 157 -7.49 0.77 -2.19
C GLU A 157 -8.35 0.27 -1.01
N CYS A 158 -7.71 -0.11 0.12
CA CYS A 158 -8.41 -0.49 1.34
C CYS A 158 -9.26 0.65 1.91
N ILE A 159 -8.70 1.86 1.97
CA ILE A 159 -9.41 3.06 2.45
C ILE A 159 -10.59 3.36 1.54
N PHE A 160 -10.40 3.35 0.23
CA PHE A 160 -11.46 3.57 -0.76
C PHE A 160 -12.62 2.57 -0.59
N LEU A 161 -12.30 1.29 -0.35
CA LEU A 161 -13.27 0.22 -0.14
C LEU A 161 -13.84 0.16 1.30
N GLY A 162 -13.44 1.06 2.19
CA GLY A 162 -13.90 1.09 3.59
C GLY A 162 -13.47 -0.14 4.40
N LYS A 163 -12.31 -0.73 4.11
CA LYS A 163 -11.79 -1.92 4.80
C LYS A 163 -11.17 -1.57 6.14
N LYS A 164 -11.32 -2.46 7.13
CA LYS A 164 -10.49 -2.44 8.32
C LYS A 164 -9.05 -2.73 7.92
N LEU A 165 -8.12 -1.88 8.30
CA LEU A 165 -6.75 -1.94 7.82
C LEU A 165 -5.75 -2.05 8.98
N LEU A 166 -4.92 -3.09 8.94
CA LEU A 166 -3.74 -3.26 9.78
C LEU A 166 -2.49 -3.17 8.92
N CYS A 167 -1.65 -2.17 9.18
CA CYS A 167 -0.41 -1.96 8.46
C CYS A 167 0.82 -2.30 9.30
N LYS A 168 1.72 -3.10 8.74
CA LYS A 168 3.06 -3.38 9.26
C LYS A 168 4.11 -2.82 8.30
N PRO A 169 4.72 -1.66 8.58
CA PRO A 169 5.76 -1.12 7.70
C PRO A 169 6.98 -2.04 7.66
N LEU A 170 7.68 -2.05 6.54
CA LEU A 170 9.00 -2.68 6.44
C LEU A 170 10.00 -1.83 7.22
N GLN A 171 10.71 -2.45 8.16
CA GLN A 171 11.74 -1.78 8.94
C GLN A 171 12.89 -1.31 8.05
N GLY A 172 13.33 -0.08 8.25
CA GLY A 172 14.38 0.52 7.44
C GLY A 172 13.95 1.04 6.07
N GLN A 173 12.64 1.01 5.76
CA GLN A 173 12.10 1.65 4.58
C GLN A 173 11.37 2.96 4.96
N PRO A 174 12.02 4.14 4.79
CA PRO A 174 11.52 5.41 5.29
C PRO A 174 10.12 5.78 4.78
N GLU A 175 9.81 5.46 3.51
CA GLU A 175 8.50 5.71 2.92
C GLU A 175 7.40 4.92 3.65
N GLN A 176 7.59 3.63 3.90
CA GLN A 176 6.58 2.82 4.59
C GLN A 176 6.44 3.18 6.08
N GLU A 177 7.56 3.49 6.76
CA GLU A 177 7.51 3.99 8.14
C GLU A 177 6.71 5.30 8.21
N HIS A 178 6.91 6.19 7.24
CA HIS A 178 6.18 7.44 7.13
C HIS A 178 4.69 7.22 6.80
N ASN A 179 4.38 6.39 5.81
CA ASN A 179 3.01 6.06 5.45
C ASN A 179 2.25 5.47 6.63
N ALA A 180 2.86 4.56 7.39
CA ALA A 180 2.26 3.97 8.58
C ALA A 180 1.93 5.05 9.63
N GLN A 181 2.85 6.00 9.87
CA GLN A 181 2.63 7.11 10.78
C GLN A 181 1.43 7.96 10.34
N ILE A 182 1.39 8.38 9.07
CA ILE A 182 0.29 9.19 8.52
C ILE A 182 -1.05 8.45 8.60
N LEU A 183 -1.07 7.15 8.24
CA LEU A 183 -2.29 6.34 8.31
C LEU A 183 -2.82 6.23 9.76
N SER A 184 -1.91 6.12 10.73
CA SER A 184 -2.25 6.10 12.16
C SER A 184 -2.77 7.46 12.64
N ASP A 185 -2.08 8.54 12.31
CA ASP A 185 -2.44 9.91 12.72
C ASP A 185 -3.80 10.34 12.15
N LEU A 186 -4.10 9.93 10.92
CA LEU A 186 -5.39 10.14 10.26
C LEU A 186 -6.47 9.14 10.72
N LYS A 187 -6.14 8.17 11.58
CA LYS A 187 -7.06 7.09 12.02
C LYS A 187 -7.63 6.25 10.88
N LEU A 188 -6.88 6.12 9.79
CA LEU A 188 -7.26 5.34 8.60
C LEU A 188 -6.82 3.88 8.70
N ALA A 189 -5.82 3.59 9.53
CA ALA A 189 -5.35 2.23 9.81
C ALA A 189 -4.87 2.07 11.25
N THR A 190 -4.90 0.84 11.74
CA THR A 190 -4.08 0.42 12.89
C THR A 190 -2.69 0.07 12.37
N THR A 191 -1.65 0.45 13.10
CA THR A 191 -0.27 0.14 12.71
C THR A 191 0.45 -0.63 13.81
N CYS A 192 1.36 -1.51 13.42
CA CYS A 192 2.20 -2.27 14.35
C CYS A 192 3.59 -2.47 13.76
N ASN A 193 4.60 -2.55 14.63
CA ASN A 193 5.97 -2.86 14.20
C ASN A 193 6.23 -4.36 14.15
N ASN A 194 5.52 -5.14 14.96
CA ASN A 194 5.62 -6.58 15.03
C ASN A 194 4.22 -7.21 15.07
N LEU A 195 4.09 -8.36 14.41
CA LEU A 195 2.95 -9.25 14.54
C LEU A 195 3.37 -10.37 15.52
N THR A 196 2.77 -10.39 16.69
CA THR A 196 3.02 -11.42 17.75
C THR A 196 1.70 -11.90 18.31
#